data_5d64c6c14950e3b469189f9c00323838
#
_entry.id   5d64c6c14950e3b469189f9c00323838
#
_cell.length_a   1.000
_cell.length_b   1.000
_cell.length_c   1.000
_cell.angle_alpha   90.00
_cell.angle_beta   90.00
_cell.angle_gamma   90.00
#
_symmetry.space_group_name_H-M   'P 1'
#
loop_
_entity.id
_entity.type
_entity.pdbx_description
1 polymer ?
#
loop_
_entity_poly.entity_id
_entity_poly.type
_entity_poly.pdbx_seq_one_letter_code
_entity_poly.pdbx_strand_id
1 'polypeptide(L)'
;MTCKAESILARIMTNLAGTTGVSDRIYRSRVVPLTRNEFPALVVEPISNSVATATSIDFLSWTMQVRIVVLVKGTTTTSPDQAADPILESLFPKLTNDLTLNGFAVDIQPNGMDYMMGDADQPTGAISTNWTIMYRTKNNDLTQ
;
A
#
# COMPACT_ATOMS: atom_id res chain seq x y z
N MET A 1 8.48 -6.70 -21.06
CA MET A 1 8.37 -5.31 -20.58
C MET A 1 7.25 -5.21 -19.58
N THR A 2 7.41 -4.36 -18.60
CA THR A 2 6.49 -4.28 -17.46
C THR A 2 5.67 -2.99 -17.56
N CYS A 3 4.36 -3.07 -17.33
CA CYS A 3 3.51 -1.87 -17.26
C CYS A 3 3.97 -0.96 -16.11
N LYS A 4 3.84 0.35 -16.29
CA LYS A 4 4.20 1.32 -15.24
C LYS A 4 3.48 1.06 -13.93
N ALA A 5 2.20 0.67 -13.99
CA ALA A 5 1.44 0.33 -12.79
C ALA A 5 2.11 -0.80 -12.00
N GLU A 6 2.58 -1.84 -12.68
CA GLU A 6 3.29 -2.94 -12.06
C GLU A 6 4.62 -2.49 -11.46
N SER A 7 5.36 -1.65 -12.17
CA SER A 7 6.61 -1.07 -11.67
C SER A 7 6.40 -0.23 -10.41
N ILE A 8 5.30 0.52 -10.36
CA ILE A 8 4.92 1.31 -9.19
C ILE A 8 4.63 0.40 -8.00
N LEU A 9 3.85 -0.65 -8.19
CA LEU A 9 3.53 -1.61 -7.12
C LEU A 9 4.79 -2.33 -6.62
N ALA A 10 5.66 -2.73 -7.52
CA ALA A 10 6.93 -3.37 -7.16
C ALA A 10 7.82 -2.41 -6.36
N ARG A 11 7.84 -1.13 -6.73
CA ARG A 11 8.61 -0.11 -5.98
C ARG A 11 8.04 0.10 -4.59
N ILE A 12 6.72 0.11 -4.44
CA ILE A 12 6.07 0.19 -3.13
C ILE A 12 6.49 -0.98 -2.25
N MET A 13 6.49 -2.20 -2.78
CA MET A 13 6.94 -3.38 -2.05
C MET A 13 8.40 -3.23 -1.60
N THR A 14 9.27 -2.72 -2.46
CA THR A 14 10.67 -2.47 -2.13
C THR A 14 10.81 -1.43 -1.02
N ASN A 15 10.04 -0.34 -1.10
CA ASN A 15 10.10 0.73 -0.11
C ASN A 15 9.58 0.29 1.26
N LEU A 16 8.61 -0.61 1.29
CA LEU A 16 8.05 -1.12 2.55
C LEU A 16 8.95 -2.15 3.23
N ALA A 17 9.92 -2.71 2.52
CA ALA A 17 10.86 -3.65 3.11
C ALA A 17 11.56 -3.02 4.32
N GLY A 18 11.67 -3.77 5.41
CA GLY A 18 12.28 -3.28 6.64
C GLY A 18 11.34 -2.47 7.52
N THR A 19 10.05 -2.43 7.25
CA THR A 19 9.07 -1.79 8.14
C THR A 19 9.08 -2.48 9.50
N THR A 20 9.07 -1.67 10.56
CA THR A 20 9.18 -2.15 11.93
C THR A 20 8.07 -3.15 12.27
N GLY A 21 8.46 -4.29 12.82
CA GLY A 21 7.55 -5.29 13.37
C GLY A 21 6.99 -6.30 12.38
N VAL A 22 7.09 -6.06 11.07
CA VAL A 22 6.52 -6.98 10.06
C VAL A 22 7.58 -7.90 9.45
N SER A 23 8.86 -7.61 9.64
CA SER A 23 9.96 -8.38 9.08
C SER A 23 9.82 -8.52 7.55
N ASP A 24 9.73 -9.74 7.03
CA ASP A 24 9.51 -9.99 5.61
C ASP A 24 8.04 -10.32 5.28
N ARG A 25 7.13 -10.16 6.24
CA ARG A 25 5.70 -10.44 6.08
C ARG A 25 4.99 -9.27 5.38
N ILE A 26 5.40 -9.01 4.16
CA ILE A 26 4.80 -8.00 3.29
C ILE A 26 4.30 -8.73 2.05
N TYR A 27 2.99 -8.74 1.87
CA TYR A 27 2.34 -9.52 0.83
C TYR A 27 1.67 -8.61 -0.19
N ARG A 28 1.57 -9.08 -1.40
CA ARG A 28 0.92 -8.35 -2.47
C ARG A 28 -0.33 -9.11 -2.93
N SER A 29 -1.48 -8.45 -2.87
CA SER A 29 -2.76 -8.98 -3.34
C SER A 29 -3.06 -10.38 -2.80
N ARG A 30 -2.76 -10.59 -1.53
CA ARG A 30 -2.94 -11.91 -0.92
C ARG A 30 -4.41 -12.19 -0.67
N VAL A 31 -4.90 -13.31 -1.17
CA VAL A 31 -6.29 -13.74 -1.01
C VAL A 31 -6.47 -14.81 0.06
N VAL A 32 -5.39 -15.45 0.50
CA VAL A 32 -5.42 -16.48 1.54
C VAL A 32 -5.32 -15.83 2.92
N PRO A 33 -6.17 -16.21 3.90
CA PRO A 33 -6.08 -15.66 5.25
C PRO A 33 -4.72 -15.91 5.88
N LEU A 34 -4.28 -14.97 6.73
CA LEU A 34 -3.03 -15.12 7.46
C LEU A 34 -3.16 -16.14 8.58
N THR A 35 -2.10 -16.92 8.79
CA THR A 35 -1.99 -17.81 9.94
C THR A 35 -1.54 -17.02 11.17
N ARG A 36 -1.62 -17.65 12.36
CA ARG A 36 -1.22 -17.01 13.63
C ARG A 36 0.22 -16.50 13.61
N ASN A 37 1.11 -17.19 12.91
CA ASN A 37 2.53 -16.83 12.86
C ASN A 37 2.85 -15.74 11.83
N GLU A 38 1.86 -15.31 11.06
CA GLU A 38 2.04 -14.32 10.00
C GLU A 38 1.62 -12.91 10.44
N PHE A 39 1.33 -12.70 11.70
CA PHE A 39 1.02 -11.37 12.27
C PHE A 39 2.23 -10.82 13.04
N PRO A 40 2.45 -9.49 13.04
CA PRO A 40 1.82 -8.51 12.16
C PRO A 40 2.32 -8.62 10.73
N ALA A 41 1.52 -8.13 9.79
CA ALA A 41 1.84 -8.20 8.35
C ALA A 41 1.29 -6.98 7.61
N LEU A 42 1.85 -6.74 6.44
CA LEU A 42 1.35 -5.74 5.50
C LEU A 42 0.84 -6.44 4.25
N VAL A 43 -0.28 -5.97 3.72
CA VAL A 43 -0.82 -6.43 2.44
C VAL A 43 -1.01 -5.22 1.54
N VAL A 44 -0.36 -5.24 0.38
CA VAL A 44 -0.46 -4.17 -0.63
C VAL A 44 -1.43 -4.63 -1.70
N GLU A 45 -2.47 -3.83 -1.94
CA GLU A 45 -3.52 -4.16 -2.90
C GLU A 45 -3.80 -2.98 -3.84
N PRO A 46 -3.72 -3.16 -5.16
CA PRO A 46 -4.27 -2.17 -6.08
C PRO A 46 -5.81 -2.22 -6.03
N ILE A 47 -6.44 -1.06 -5.96
CA ILE A 47 -7.90 -0.97 -5.87
C ILE A 47 -8.49 -0.57 -7.21
N SER A 48 -7.95 0.49 -7.81
CA SER A 48 -8.46 1.00 -9.08
C SER A 48 -7.38 1.78 -9.81
N ASN A 49 -7.58 1.94 -11.10
CA ASN A 49 -6.66 2.67 -11.95
C ASN A 49 -7.51 3.42 -12.96
N SER A 50 -7.64 4.73 -12.77
CA SER A 50 -8.52 5.57 -13.57
C SER A 50 -7.70 6.48 -14.46
N VAL A 51 -8.13 6.65 -15.71
CA VAL A 51 -7.51 7.57 -16.64
C VAL A 51 -8.30 8.88 -16.64
N ALA A 52 -7.60 9.99 -16.47
CA ALA A 52 -8.19 11.30 -16.67
C ALA A 52 -8.30 11.59 -18.17
N THR A 53 -9.20 12.53 -18.54
CA THR A 53 -9.26 13.03 -19.90
C THR A 53 -7.85 13.49 -20.32
N ALA A 54 -7.43 13.06 -21.50
CA ALA A 54 -6.06 13.32 -21.98
C ALA A 54 -5.75 14.81 -21.91
N THR A 55 -4.72 15.16 -21.14
CA THR A 55 -4.26 16.53 -21.01
C THR A 55 -3.30 16.92 -22.11
N SER A 56 -2.80 15.91 -22.88
CA SER A 56 -1.95 16.13 -24.03
C SER A 56 -2.21 15.02 -25.07
N ILE A 57 -1.80 15.27 -26.30
CA ILE A 57 -2.06 14.37 -27.44
C ILE A 57 -1.35 13.02 -27.25
N ASP A 58 -0.17 13.03 -26.62
CA ASP A 58 0.70 11.84 -26.60
C ASP A 58 0.67 11.05 -25.30
N PHE A 59 0.04 11.59 -24.25
CA PHE A 59 0.11 11.01 -22.90
C PHE A 59 -1.24 10.87 -22.25
N LEU A 60 -1.38 9.79 -21.48
CA LEU A 60 -2.51 9.58 -20.58
C LEU A 60 -2.07 9.83 -19.15
N SER A 61 -2.90 10.55 -18.39
CA SER A 61 -2.68 10.75 -16.95
C SER A 61 -3.55 9.77 -16.19
N TRP A 62 -2.91 8.96 -15.34
CA TRP A 62 -3.56 7.92 -14.56
C TRP A 62 -3.58 8.30 -13.08
N THR A 63 -4.65 7.90 -12.41
CA THR A 63 -4.76 7.97 -10.95
C THR A 63 -5.01 6.56 -10.44
N MET A 64 -4.02 6.02 -9.73
CA MET A 64 -4.11 4.69 -9.13
C MET A 64 -4.44 4.81 -7.66
N GLN A 65 -5.42 4.02 -7.21
CA GLN A 65 -5.74 3.88 -5.80
C GLN A 65 -5.13 2.57 -5.31
N VAL A 66 -4.29 2.69 -4.28
CA VAL A 66 -3.63 1.55 -3.65
C VAL A 66 -3.99 1.53 -2.18
N ARG A 67 -4.31 0.35 -1.68
CA ARG A 67 -4.57 0.14 -0.26
C ARG A 67 -3.45 -0.69 0.33
N ILE A 68 -2.90 -0.20 1.43
CA ILE A 68 -1.91 -0.94 2.22
C ILE A 68 -2.55 -1.25 3.55
N VAL A 69 -2.81 -2.52 3.80
CA VAL A 69 -3.50 -2.99 5.00
C VAL A 69 -2.47 -3.45 6.02
N VAL A 70 -2.54 -2.87 7.21
CA VAL A 70 -1.73 -3.32 8.36
C VAL A 70 -2.59 -4.29 9.15
N LEU A 71 -2.17 -5.55 9.19
CA LEU A 71 -2.86 -6.61 9.92
C LEU A 71 -2.11 -6.87 11.23
N VAL A 72 -2.81 -6.70 12.35
CA VAL A 72 -2.22 -6.81 13.69
C VAL A 72 -3.10 -7.65 14.61
N LYS A 73 -2.48 -8.16 15.67
CA LYS A 73 -3.17 -8.79 16.79
C LYS A 73 -2.95 -7.97 18.05
N GLY A 74 -4.03 -7.76 18.78
CA GLY A 74 -3.94 -7.19 20.12
C GLY A 74 -3.61 -8.26 21.16
N THR A 75 -3.31 -7.80 22.35
CA THR A 75 -3.14 -8.63 23.54
C THR A 75 -4.17 -8.23 24.58
N THR A 76 -4.15 -8.87 25.74
CA THR A 76 -5.04 -8.49 26.83
C THR A 76 -4.77 -7.10 27.39
N THR A 77 -3.56 -6.57 27.14
CA THR A 77 -3.14 -5.25 27.64
C THR A 77 -2.94 -4.22 26.53
N THR A 78 -2.89 -4.64 25.28
CA THR A 78 -2.64 -3.75 24.14
C THR A 78 -3.74 -3.99 23.09
N SER A 79 -4.46 -2.94 22.71
CA SER A 79 -5.46 -3.02 21.65
C SER A 79 -4.77 -3.14 20.27
N PRO A 80 -5.50 -3.67 19.24
CA PRO A 80 -4.91 -3.80 17.91
C PRO A 80 -4.45 -2.46 17.30
N ASP A 81 -5.19 -1.38 17.54
CA ASP A 81 -4.81 -0.05 17.04
C ASP A 81 -3.50 0.43 17.69
N GLN A 82 -3.32 0.20 18.99
CA GLN A 82 -2.05 0.51 19.66
C GLN A 82 -0.90 -0.34 19.12
N ALA A 83 -1.17 -1.62 18.83
CA ALA A 83 -0.15 -2.51 18.26
C ALA A 83 0.27 -2.09 16.86
N ALA A 84 -0.62 -1.45 16.10
CA ALA A 84 -0.34 -0.98 14.75
C ALA A 84 0.46 0.33 14.70
N ASP A 85 0.45 1.11 15.77
CA ASP A 85 1.05 2.44 15.78
C ASP A 85 2.52 2.46 15.34
N PRO A 86 3.42 1.62 15.88
CA PRO A 86 4.82 1.60 15.43
C PRO A 86 4.98 1.22 13.97
N ILE A 87 4.09 0.37 13.46
CA ILE A 87 4.11 -0.07 12.05
C ILE A 87 3.73 1.11 11.15
N LEU A 88 2.66 1.82 11.49
CA LEU A 88 2.23 3.00 10.76
C LEU A 88 3.29 4.10 10.77
N GLU A 89 3.89 4.36 11.92
CA GLU A 89 4.96 5.33 12.06
C GLU A 89 6.15 4.98 11.16
N SER A 90 6.47 3.70 11.01
CA SER A 90 7.57 3.24 10.17
C SER A 90 7.24 3.30 8.68
N LEU A 91 6.01 2.93 8.28
CA LEU A 91 5.68 2.81 6.86
C LEU A 91 5.46 4.16 6.17
N PHE A 92 4.91 5.15 6.86
CA PHE A 92 4.61 6.45 6.25
C PHE A 92 5.84 7.14 5.66
N PRO A 93 6.95 7.31 6.38
CA PRO A 93 8.15 7.91 5.80
C PRO A 93 8.73 7.12 4.63
N LYS A 94 8.59 5.81 4.65
CA LYS A 94 9.10 4.96 3.56
C LYS A 94 8.40 5.25 2.23
N LEU A 95 7.13 5.64 2.28
CA LEU A 95 6.37 6.01 1.08
C LEU A 95 6.47 7.49 0.76
N THR A 96 6.41 8.36 1.77
CA THR A 96 6.42 9.81 1.54
C THR A 96 7.81 10.36 1.21
N ASN A 97 8.88 9.63 1.54
CA ASN A 97 10.25 10.04 1.18
C ASN A 97 10.61 9.70 -0.29
N ASP A 98 9.79 8.92 -0.98
CA ASP A 98 10.00 8.55 -2.38
C ASP A 98 8.75 8.91 -3.19
N LEU A 99 8.47 10.20 -3.31
CA LEU A 99 7.23 10.70 -3.90
C LEU A 99 7.05 10.34 -5.38
N THR A 100 8.14 10.13 -6.09
CA THR A 100 8.09 9.76 -7.51
C THR A 100 8.20 8.25 -7.72
N LEU A 101 8.37 7.48 -6.67
CA LEU A 101 8.54 6.02 -6.73
C LEU A 101 9.60 5.62 -7.77
N ASN A 102 10.80 6.16 -7.58
CA ASN A 102 11.95 5.96 -8.47
C ASN A 102 11.70 6.46 -9.90
N GLY A 103 10.90 7.52 -10.03
CA GLY A 103 10.60 8.13 -11.33
C GLY A 103 9.45 7.48 -12.10
N PHE A 104 8.83 6.42 -11.57
CA PHE A 104 7.68 5.78 -12.22
C PHE A 104 6.40 6.58 -12.06
N ALA A 105 6.30 7.40 -11.01
CA ALA A 105 5.11 8.16 -10.69
C ALA A 105 5.40 9.67 -10.70
N VAL A 106 4.35 10.45 -10.85
CA VAL A 106 4.43 11.91 -10.68
C VAL A 106 4.38 12.25 -9.19
N ASP A 107 3.51 11.58 -8.44
CA ASP A 107 3.32 11.85 -7.01
C ASP A 107 2.60 10.67 -6.34
N ILE A 108 2.80 10.55 -5.03
CA ILE A 108 2.06 9.64 -4.18
C ILE A 108 1.58 10.43 -2.96
N GLN A 109 0.30 10.30 -2.62
CA GLN A 109 -0.30 11.02 -1.49
C GLN A 109 -1.17 10.08 -0.66
N PRO A 110 -1.11 10.21 0.67
CA PRO A 110 -2.04 9.49 1.53
C PRO A 110 -3.46 10.05 1.34
N ASN A 111 -4.44 9.18 1.33
CA ASN A 111 -5.84 9.54 1.13
C ASN A 111 -6.69 9.31 2.38
N GLY A 112 -6.17 8.63 3.38
CA GLY A 112 -6.86 8.38 4.63
C GLY A 112 -6.60 6.98 5.16
N MET A 113 -7.17 6.70 6.32
CA MET A 113 -7.07 5.41 6.99
C MET A 113 -8.43 4.97 7.48
N ASP A 114 -8.70 3.67 7.39
CA ASP A 114 -9.89 3.04 7.93
C ASP A 114 -9.49 1.97 8.94
N TYR A 115 -10.16 1.95 10.07
CA TYR A 115 -9.90 1.01 11.16
C TYR A 115 -11.00 -0.04 11.22
N MET A 116 -10.61 -1.31 11.16
CA MET A 116 -11.52 -2.44 11.34
C MET A 116 -11.00 -3.32 12.46
N MET A 117 -11.82 -3.51 13.50
CA MET A 117 -11.49 -4.36 14.63
C MET A 117 -12.40 -5.59 14.64
N GLY A 118 -11.80 -6.76 14.80
CA GLY A 118 -12.54 -8.02 14.81
C GLY A 118 -12.73 -8.56 16.20
N ASP A 119 -13.88 -9.18 16.44
CA ASP A 119 -14.22 -9.89 17.67
C ASP A 119 -13.87 -11.37 17.51
N ALA A 120 -12.63 -11.73 17.76
CA ALA A 120 -12.21 -13.12 17.78
C ALA A 120 -11.68 -13.48 19.17
N ASP A 121 -11.37 -14.75 19.40
CA ASP A 121 -10.74 -15.21 20.66
C ASP A 121 -9.47 -14.42 20.97
N GLN A 122 -8.79 -13.94 19.95
CA GLN A 122 -7.73 -12.96 20.06
C GLN A 122 -8.15 -11.71 19.27
N PRO A 123 -8.06 -10.51 19.87
CA PRO A 123 -8.41 -9.28 19.16
C PRO A 123 -7.52 -9.12 17.93
N THR A 124 -8.13 -8.95 16.78
CA THR A 124 -7.42 -8.64 15.53
C THR A 124 -7.85 -7.29 15.01
N GLY A 125 -6.97 -6.62 14.30
CA GLY A 125 -7.26 -5.36 13.67
C GLY A 125 -6.69 -5.30 12.28
N ALA A 126 -7.42 -4.64 11.39
CA ALA A 126 -6.97 -4.32 10.05
C ALA A 126 -7.08 -2.81 9.87
N ILE A 127 -5.96 -2.17 9.63
CA ILE A 127 -5.92 -0.73 9.38
C ILE A 127 -5.56 -0.54 7.91
N SER A 128 -6.53 -0.06 7.14
CA SER A 128 -6.35 0.18 5.72
C SER A 128 -5.85 1.60 5.51
N THR A 129 -4.62 1.74 5.01
CA THR A 129 -4.13 3.03 4.58
C THR A 129 -4.35 3.14 3.07
N ASN A 130 -5.02 4.21 2.64
CA ASN A 130 -5.37 4.42 1.24
C ASN A 130 -4.44 5.47 0.65
N TRP A 131 -3.92 5.17 -0.55
CA TRP A 131 -2.94 6.01 -1.23
C TRP A 131 -3.40 6.30 -2.65
N THR A 132 -3.17 7.53 -3.07
CA THR A 132 -3.43 7.97 -4.44
C THR A 132 -2.10 8.20 -5.13
N ILE A 133 -1.91 7.54 -6.26
CA ILE A 133 -0.67 7.63 -7.04
C ILE A 133 -1.02 8.15 -8.42
N MET A 134 -0.39 9.27 -8.79
CA MET A 134 -0.55 9.84 -10.12
C MET A 134 0.65 9.49 -10.97
N TYR A 135 0.40 8.99 -12.18
CA TYR A 135 1.45 8.67 -13.13
C TYR A 135 0.97 8.89 -14.56
N ARG A 136 1.89 8.88 -15.48
CA ARG A 136 1.61 9.08 -16.90
C ARG A 136 2.17 7.94 -17.73
N THR A 137 1.44 7.61 -18.80
CA THR A 137 1.91 6.70 -19.83
C THR A 137 1.72 7.36 -21.20
N LYS A 138 2.36 6.80 -22.20
CA LYS A 138 2.00 7.14 -23.59
C LYS A 138 0.59 6.60 -23.85
N ASN A 139 -0.14 7.22 -24.79
CA ASN A 139 -1.53 6.87 -25.04
C ASN A 139 -1.72 5.48 -25.65
N ASN A 140 -0.67 4.85 -26.13
CA ASN A 140 -0.71 3.51 -26.74
C ASN A 140 0.29 2.52 -26.12
N ASP A 141 0.94 2.90 -25.01
CA ASP A 141 1.98 2.07 -24.39
C ASP A 141 1.98 2.24 -22.88
N LEU A 142 1.55 1.22 -22.15
CA LEU A 142 1.49 1.24 -20.69
C LEU A 142 2.87 1.08 -20.02
N THR A 143 3.92 0.82 -20.80
CA THR A 143 5.27 0.65 -20.26
C THR A 143 6.07 1.96 -20.21
N GLN A 144 5.60 3.03 -20.83
CA GLN A 144 6.31 4.31 -20.94
C GLN A 144 5.50 5.51 -20.48
#